data_a508fa603fda5b7df5b5e67572bd92da
#
_entry.id   a508fa603fda5b7df5b5e67572bd92da
#
_cell.length_a   1.000
_cell.length_b   1.000
_cell.length_c   1.000
_cell.angle_alpha   90.00
_cell.angle_beta   90.00
_cell.angle_gamma   90.00
#
_symmetry.space_group_name_H-M   'P 1'
#
loop_
_entity.id
_entity.type
_entity.pdbx_description
1 polymer ?
#
loop_
_entity_poly.entity_id
_entity_poly.type
_entity_poly.pdbx_seq_one_letter_code
_entity_poly.pdbx_strand_id
1 'polypeptide(L)'
;MKRFLVTCDPGLEDIAEEEIRKKLKAKVKRFFNFQGKLLIDLKSSKKLFALHSLHHIIELKKTFFLRKKTLDELYEKIKRTNIDELEKADSFRVTSKRFGQHSFTSIQIQNICGKALQEKYKKKVDLKNFDVNIRIDVVGNLCFVGIQHTRESLYKRFKKSFNHPAAIKSTIAYGMLCLAGIKKGNTLLDPMCGSGTIPLEAASLFKDKIRIVAGDINKEYVKGAEENAKLNGLEKFIEFKMIDATKLEKYFEKAEKIDRIVTNPPYGIKIGKRKNLRKLYRNFLVSASKILSDSGRMVVINLRAEMFRIAVIRTKLFKVIHERVVESGGLYPHIFVLEKI
;
A
#
# COMPACT_ATOMS: atom_id res chain seq x y z
N MET A 1 -11.42 5.67 25.91
CA MET A 1 -10.73 5.62 24.60
C MET A 1 -10.49 4.17 24.24
N LYS A 2 -10.58 3.83 22.95
CA LYS A 2 -10.32 2.48 22.45
C LYS A 2 -8.93 2.45 21.81
N ARG A 3 -8.24 1.32 21.95
CA ARG A 3 -6.93 1.11 21.34
C ARG A 3 -7.06 0.34 20.04
N PHE A 4 -6.44 0.85 18.99
CA PHE A 4 -6.45 0.23 17.67
C PHE A 4 -5.03 -0.15 17.24
N LEU A 5 -4.90 -1.36 16.73
CA LEU A 5 -3.77 -1.81 15.93
C LEU A 5 -4.16 -1.58 14.47
N VAL A 6 -3.45 -0.69 13.78
CA VAL A 6 -3.64 -0.50 12.34
C VAL A 6 -2.45 -1.06 11.59
N THR A 7 -2.69 -1.56 10.39
CA THR A 7 -1.61 -2.12 9.55
C THR A 7 -1.43 -1.29 8.29
N CYS A 8 -0.19 -1.16 7.85
CA CYS A 8 0.23 -0.50 6.61
C CYS A 8 1.23 -1.39 5.86
N ASP A 9 1.75 -0.94 4.72
CA ASP A 9 2.85 -1.62 4.04
C ASP A 9 4.15 -1.44 4.84
N PRO A 10 4.90 -2.53 5.14
CA PRO A 10 6.21 -2.43 5.76
C PRO A 10 7.16 -1.59 4.91
N GLY A 11 7.85 -0.64 5.57
CA GLY A 11 8.69 0.37 4.92
C GLY A 11 7.98 1.71 4.65
N LEU A 12 6.66 1.82 4.97
CA LEU A 12 5.87 3.05 4.86
C LEU A 12 5.21 3.47 6.19
N GLU A 13 5.71 2.98 7.32
CA GLU A 13 5.14 3.25 8.64
C GLU A 13 5.21 4.74 9.03
N ASP A 14 6.25 5.44 8.61
CA ASP A 14 6.43 6.89 8.81
C ASP A 14 5.36 7.70 8.09
N ILE A 15 5.04 7.33 6.85
CA ILE A 15 4.00 7.97 6.05
C ILE A 15 2.62 7.71 6.66
N ALA A 16 2.37 6.47 7.12
CA ALA A 16 1.11 6.14 7.78
C ALA A 16 0.96 6.88 9.11
N GLU A 17 2.02 7.00 9.90
CA GLU A 17 2.03 7.79 11.14
C GLU A 17 1.77 9.27 10.85
N GLU A 18 2.43 9.83 9.83
CA GLU A 18 2.24 11.23 9.46
C GLU A 18 0.80 11.50 9.02
N GLU A 19 0.20 10.60 8.21
CA GLU A 19 -1.21 10.72 7.81
C GLU A 19 -2.14 10.69 9.02
N ILE A 20 -1.94 9.76 9.95
CA ILE A 20 -2.73 9.63 11.17
C ILE A 20 -2.60 10.91 12.01
N ARG A 21 -1.39 11.39 12.24
CA ARG A 21 -1.12 12.61 13.03
C ARG A 21 -1.77 13.84 12.41
N LYS A 22 -1.62 14.02 11.10
CA LYS A 22 -2.17 15.20 10.38
C LYS A 22 -3.71 15.19 10.34
N LYS A 23 -4.31 14.05 9.99
CA LYS A 23 -5.77 13.97 9.77
C LYS A 23 -6.57 13.74 11.05
N LEU A 24 -6.00 13.02 12.04
CA LEU A 24 -6.73 12.62 13.23
C LEU A 24 -6.24 13.29 14.52
N LYS A 25 -5.09 13.99 14.46
CA LYS A 25 -4.40 14.59 15.63
C LYS A 25 -4.15 13.57 16.75
N ALA A 26 -3.97 12.30 16.39
CA ALA A 26 -3.79 11.20 17.32
C ALA A 26 -2.30 10.92 17.56
N LYS A 27 -1.97 10.52 18.80
CA LYS A 27 -0.64 9.98 19.10
C LYS A 27 -0.51 8.57 18.52
N VAL A 28 0.60 8.31 17.86
CA VAL A 28 0.93 7.01 17.24
C VAL A 28 2.12 6.42 17.97
N LYS A 29 2.05 5.12 18.26
CA LYS A 29 3.17 4.34 18.79
C LYS A 29 3.60 3.33 17.76
N ARG A 30 4.86 3.40 17.32
CA ARG A 30 5.52 2.37 16.50
C ARG A 30 6.15 1.32 17.40
N PHE A 31 6.25 0.11 16.88
CA PHE A 31 7.05 -0.94 17.49
C PHE A 31 8.28 -1.19 16.63
N PHE A 32 9.46 -1.13 17.21
CA PHE A 32 10.73 -1.30 16.50
C PHE A 32 10.83 -2.62 15.72
N ASN A 33 10.18 -3.68 16.19
CA ASN A 33 10.25 -5.00 15.57
C ASN A 33 8.96 -5.42 14.85
N PHE A 34 7.97 -4.51 14.67
CA PHE A 34 6.66 -4.85 14.10
C PHE A 34 6.42 -4.10 12.81
N GLN A 35 7.03 -4.61 11.76
CA GLN A 35 6.89 -4.04 10.42
C GLN A 35 5.43 -3.93 10.01
N GLY A 36 5.06 -2.76 9.51
CA GLY A 36 3.71 -2.49 9.03
C GLY A 36 2.62 -2.42 10.11
N LYS A 37 2.96 -2.14 11.38
CA LYS A 37 2.00 -2.05 12.48
C LYS A 37 2.17 -0.78 13.32
N LEU A 38 1.04 -0.10 13.60
CA LEU A 38 1.00 1.09 14.41
C LEU A 38 -0.11 0.96 15.47
N LEU A 39 0.15 1.44 16.69
CA LEU A 39 -0.88 1.56 17.73
C LEU A 39 -1.34 3.00 17.89
N ILE A 40 -2.65 3.16 18.02
CA ILE A 40 -3.30 4.45 18.20
C ILE A 40 -4.46 4.34 19.20
N ASP A 41 -4.68 5.38 19.99
CA ASP A 41 -5.81 5.47 20.90
C ASP A 41 -6.81 6.51 20.36
N LEU A 42 -8.06 6.07 20.06
CA LEU A 42 -9.13 6.90 19.50
C LEU A 42 -10.48 6.58 20.18
N LYS A 43 -11.45 7.48 20.05
CA LYS A 43 -12.82 7.23 20.50
C LYS A 43 -13.55 6.24 19.58
N SER A 44 -13.25 6.24 18.27
CA SER A 44 -13.94 5.44 17.25
C SER A 44 -13.03 5.15 16.07
N SER A 45 -13.27 4.02 15.39
CA SER A 45 -12.58 3.60 14.16
C SER A 45 -13.05 4.36 12.90
N LYS A 46 -14.20 5.06 12.93
CA LYS A 46 -14.84 5.62 11.72
C LYS A 46 -13.89 6.46 10.85
N LYS A 47 -13.11 7.36 11.46
CA LYS A 47 -12.17 8.22 10.72
C LYS A 47 -10.97 7.47 10.12
N LEU A 48 -10.65 6.27 10.63
CA LEU A 48 -9.54 5.47 10.12
C LEU A 48 -9.81 4.90 8.71
N PHE A 49 -11.07 4.69 8.35
CA PHE A 49 -11.45 4.19 7.03
C PHE A 49 -11.16 5.18 5.89
N ALA A 50 -11.04 6.46 6.20
CA ALA A 50 -10.70 7.51 5.23
C ALA A 50 -9.19 7.69 5.02
N LEU A 51 -8.34 6.91 5.70
CA LEU A 51 -6.90 6.98 5.55
C LEU A 51 -6.42 6.15 4.37
N HIS A 52 -5.46 6.69 3.63
CA HIS A 52 -4.96 6.11 2.40
C HIS A 52 -3.79 5.14 2.60
N SER A 53 -3.08 5.24 3.71
CA SER A 53 -1.92 4.43 4.05
C SER A 53 -2.24 3.08 4.71
N LEU A 54 -3.49 2.85 5.13
CA LEU A 54 -3.84 1.70 5.95
C LEU A 54 -4.37 0.51 5.16
N HIS A 55 -4.11 -0.71 5.68
CA HIS A 55 -4.67 -1.96 5.22
C HIS A 55 -5.84 -2.42 6.06
N HIS A 56 -5.60 -2.60 7.37
CA HIS A 56 -6.59 -3.12 8.30
C HIS A 56 -6.65 -2.28 9.56
N ILE A 57 -7.85 -2.25 10.15
CA ILE A 57 -8.17 -1.56 11.39
C ILE A 57 -8.65 -2.61 12.38
N ILE A 58 -7.93 -2.79 13.47
CA ILE A 58 -8.18 -3.82 14.48
C ILE A 58 -8.35 -3.11 15.84
N GLU A 59 -9.54 -3.21 16.41
CA GLU A 59 -9.79 -2.75 17.79
C GLU A 59 -9.23 -3.80 18.75
N LEU A 60 -8.20 -3.45 19.51
CA LEU A 60 -7.56 -4.38 20.43
C LEU A 60 -8.43 -4.63 21.66
N LYS A 61 -8.59 -5.92 21.99
CA LYS A 61 -9.26 -6.42 23.18
C LYS A 61 -8.27 -6.90 24.22
N LYS A 62 -7.21 -7.60 23.78
CA LYS A 62 -6.17 -8.14 24.66
C LYS A 62 -4.82 -8.14 23.98
N THR A 63 -3.79 -7.98 24.77
CA THR A 63 -2.39 -8.19 24.36
C THR A 63 -1.70 -8.99 25.46
N PHE A 64 -0.97 -10.03 25.08
CA PHE A 64 -0.25 -10.87 26.03
C PHE A 64 0.99 -11.52 25.41
N PHE A 65 1.90 -11.97 26.25
CA PHE A 65 3.08 -12.73 25.82
C PHE A 65 2.82 -14.23 25.88
N LEU A 66 3.31 -14.96 24.87
CA LEU A 66 3.39 -16.41 24.83
C LEU A 66 4.76 -16.81 25.43
N ARG A 67 4.74 -17.44 26.59
CA ARG A 67 5.97 -17.88 27.28
C ARG A 67 6.54 -19.16 26.67
N LYS A 68 5.68 -20.14 26.44
CA LYS A 68 6.03 -21.45 25.86
C LYS A 68 6.00 -21.44 24.33
N LYS A 69 5.40 -20.43 23.70
CA LYS A 69 5.19 -20.32 22.25
C LYS A 69 4.53 -21.56 21.63
N THR A 70 3.54 -22.12 22.31
CA THR A 70 2.78 -23.30 21.84
C THR A 70 1.34 -22.93 21.50
N LEU A 71 0.70 -23.78 20.70
CA LEU A 71 -0.73 -23.64 20.37
C LEU A 71 -1.62 -23.84 21.61
N ASP A 72 -1.25 -24.74 22.53
CA ASP A 72 -2.00 -24.98 23.77
C ASP A 72 -2.00 -23.76 24.67
N GLU A 73 -0.85 -23.11 24.83
CA GLU A 73 -0.77 -21.85 25.59
C GLU A 73 -1.67 -20.77 24.95
N LEU A 74 -1.66 -20.70 23.61
CA LEU A 74 -2.49 -19.75 22.88
C LEU A 74 -3.96 -20.06 23.08
N TYR A 75 -4.39 -21.32 22.97
CA TYR A 75 -5.75 -21.77 23.21
C TYR A 75 -6.24 -21.34 24.59
N GLU A 76 -5.50 -21.66 25.65
CA GLU A 76 -5.87 -21.32 27.02
C GLU A 76 -5.99 -19.81 27.24
N LYS A 77 -5.06 -19.02 26.70
CA LYS A 77 -5.10 -17.56 26.82
C LYS A 77 -6.29 -16.95 26.05
N ILE A 78 -6.62 -17.50 24.88
CA ILE A 78 -7.77 -17.05 24.09
C ILE A 78 -9.08 -17.41 24.79
N LYS A 79 -9.20 -18.62 25.31
CA LYS A 79 -10.38 -19.08 26.07
C LYS A 79 -10.69 -18.17 27.28
N ARG A 80 -9.62 -17.65 27.92
CA ARG A 80 -9.74 -16.70 29.06
C ARG A 80 -9.93 -15.25 28.64
N THR A 81 -9.86 -14.92 27.35
CA THR A 81 -10.05 -13.55 26.86
C THR A 81 -11.54 -13.28 26.66
N ASN A 82 -12.06 -12.17 27.24
CA ASN A 82 -13.43 -11.73 27.01
C ASN A 82 -13.51 -10.86 25.76
N ILE A 83 -14.50 -11.12 24.93
CA ILE A 83 -14.82 -10.42 23.68
C ILE A 83 -16.34 -10.21 23.66
N ASP A 84 -16.79 -9.09 24.20
CA ASP A 84 -18.20 -8.79 24.41
C ASP A 84 -19.01 -8.77 23.11
N GLU A 85 -18.38 -8.48 21.98
CA GLU A 85 -19.01 -8.49 20.66
C GLU A 85 -19.41 -9.90 20.21
N LEU A 86 -18.75 -10.95 20.72
CA LEU A 86 -19.13 -12.33 20.43
C LEU A 86 -20.39 -12.77 21.20
N GLU A 87 -20.72 -12.13 22.29
CA GLU A 87 -21.97 -12.40 23.01
C GLU A 87 -23.18 -12.01 22.18
N LYS A 88 -23.07 -10.94 21.40
CA LYS A 88 -24.13 -10.36 20.56
C LYS A 88 -24.13 -10.85 19.11
N ALA A 89 -23.09 -11.52 18.67
CA ALA A 89 -22.95 -12.03 17.31
C ALA A 89 -23.58 -13.41 17.18
N ASP A 90 -24.07 -13.77 16.00
CA ASP A 90 -24.53 -15.13 15.69
C ASP A 90 -23.40 -15.98 15.12
N SER A 91 -22.46 -15.33 14.43
CA SER A 91 -21.35 -15.99 13.75
C SER A 91 -20.04 -15.19 13.81
N PHE A 92 -18.93 -15.90 13.70
CA PHE A 92 -17.62 -15.26 13.66
C PHE A 92 -16.64 -16.04 12.79
N ARG A 93 -15.55 -15.37 12.42
CA ARG A 93 -14.34 -16.02 11.91
C ARG A 93 -13.12 -15.56 12.67
N VAL A 94 -12.05 -16.36 12.61
CA VAL A 94 -10.73 -15.97 13.08
C VAL A 94 -9.81 -15.77 11.87
N THR A 95 -9.09 -14.65 11.86
CA THR A 95 -8.00 -14.38 10.92
C THR A 95 -6.71 -14.12 11.69
N SER A 96 -5.57 -14.54 11.14
CA SER A 96 -4.30 -14.34 11.81
C SER A 96 -3.17 -13.97 10.87
N LYS A 97 -2.16 -13.29 11.41
CA LYS A 97 -0.82 -13.17 10.83
C LYS A 97 0.22 -13.54 11.86
N ARG A 98 1.31 -14.11 11.38
CA ARG A 98 2.42 -14.55 12.20
C ARG A 98 3.73 -13.94 11.66
N PHE A 99 4.56 -13.42 12.57
CA PHE A 99 5.88 -12.89 12.26
C PHE A 99 6.90 -13.46 13.26
N GLY A 100 8.04 -13.89 12.75
CA GLY A 100 9.08 -14.55 13.53
C GLY A 100 9.05 -16.08 13.42
N GLN A 101 9.95 -16.74 14.13
CA GLN A 101 10.10 -18.19 14.12
C GLN A 101 9.14 -18.83 15.14
N HIS A 102 8.27 -19.70 14.65
CA HIS A 102 7.30 -20.45 15.44
C HIS A 102 7.14 -21.85 14.86
N SER A 103 6.87 -22.83 15.70
CA SER A 103 6.57 -24.22 15.29
C SER A 103 5.17 -24.40 14.68
N PHE A 104 4.37 -23.35 14.60
CA PHE A 104 2.99 -23.37 14.09
C PHE A 104 2.77 -22.34 13.00
N THR A 105 1.76 -22.57 12.16
CA THR A 105 1.36 -21.71 11.04
C THR A 105 0.24 -20.75 11.44
N SER A 106 -0.02 -19.72 10.60
CA SER A 106 -1.18 -18.83 10.78
C SER A 106 -2.51 -19.59 10.69
N ILE A 107 -2.60 -20.65 9.87
CA ILE A 107 -3.80 -21.47 9.76
C ILE A 107 -4.06 -22.24 11.07
N GLN A 108 -3.01 -22.80 11.67
CA GLN A 108 -3.14 -23.48 12.96
C GLN A 108 -3.57 -22.52 14.08
N ILE A 109 -3.06 -21.28 14.08
CA ILE A 109 -3.57 -20.23 14.99
C ILE A 109 -5.07 -20.03 14.79
N GLN A 110 -5.53 -19.87 13.55
CA GLN A 110 -6.97 -19.67 13.26
C GLN A 110 -7.81 -20.82 13.78
N ASN A 111 -7.40 -22.05 13.54
CA ASN A 111 -8.13 -23.26 13.93
C ASN A 111 -8.22 -23.39 15.45
N ILE A 112 -7.08 -23.28 16.15
CA ILE A 112 -7.06 -23.49 17.61
C ILE A 112 -7.78 -22.37 18.36
N CYS A 113 -7.63 -21.12 17.91
CA CYS A 113 -8.31 -19.98 18.50
C CYS A 113 -9.80 -19.97 18.16
N GLY A 114 -10.16 -20.38 16.93
CA GLY A 114 -11.55 -20.58 16.54
C GLY A 114 -12.25 -21.60 17.43
N LYS A 115 -11.61 -22.75 17.68
CA LYS A 115 -12.09 -23.78 18.60
C LYS A 115 -12.27 -23.22 20.04
N ALA A 116 -11.27 -22.53 20.57
CA ALA A 116 -11.36 -21.94 21.91
C ALA A 116 -12.53 -20.97 22.09
N LEU A 117 -12.75 -20.11 21.09
CA LEU A 117 -13.84 -19.13 21.09
C LEU A 117 -15.21 -19.82 20.87
N GLN A 118 -15.29 -20.82 19.98
CA GLN A 118 -16.51 -21.60 19.75
C GLN A 118 -16.96 -22.34 21.00
N GLU A 119 -16.03 -22.97 21.72
CA GLU A 119 -16.33 -23.63 22.98
C GLU A 119 -16.80 -22.67 24.08
N LYS A 120 -16.22 -21.47 24.13
CA LYS A 120 -16.55 -20.47 25.14
C LYS A 120 -17.91 -19.80 24.86
N TYR A 121 -18.12 -19.31 23.63
CA TYR A 121 -19.28 -18.48 23.29
C TYR A 121 -20.44 -19.27 22.65
N LYS A 122 -20.21 -20.52 22.25
CA LYS A 122 -21.21 -21.39 21.59
C LYS A 122 -21.77 -20.77 20.30
N LYS A 123 -20.93 -20.00 19.56
CA LYS A 123 -21.31 -19.31 18.33
C LYS A 123 -20.81 -20.07 17.09
N LYS A 124 -21.51 -19.89 15.96
CA LYS A 124 -21.15 -20.51 14.68
C LYS A 124 -19.85 -19.91 14.12
N VAL A 125 -18.96 -20.79 13.65
CA VAL A 125 -17.82 -20.36 12.83
C VAL A 125 -18.28 -20.29 11.36
N ASP A 126 -18.20 -19.10 10.75
CA ASP A 126 -18.52 -18.89 9.34
C ASP A 126 -17.39 -18.09 8.68
N LEU A 127 -16.73 -18.69 7.69
CA LEU A 127 -15.57 -18.07 7.05
C LEU A 127 -15.94 -17.00 6.02
N LYS A 128 -17.19 -17.01 5.53
CA LYS A 128 -17.67 -16.11 4.47
C LYS A 128 -18.66 -15.07 5.00
N ASN A 129 -19.69 -15.52 5.69
CA ASN A 129 -20.82 -14.70 6.16
C ASN A 129 -20.79 -14.57 7.68
N PHE A 130 -19.75 -13.95 8.21
CA PHE A 130 -19.51 -13.74 9.63
C PHE A 130 -19.99 -12.34 10.05
N ASP A 131 -20.47 -12.24 11.29
CA ASP A 131 -20.80 -10.95 11.92
C ASP A 131 -19.55 -10.28 12.47
N VAL A 132 -18.67 -11.07 13.11
CA VAL A 132 -17.46 -10.57 13.76
C VAL A 132 -16.21 -11.28 13.22
N ASN A 133 -15.20 -10.49 12.84
CA ASN A 133 -13.89 -11.01 12.48
C ASN A 133 -12.91 -10.81 13.65
N ILE A 134 -12.55 -11.90 14.30
CA ILE A 134 -11.52 -11.89 15.35
C ILE A 134 -10.16 -11.96 14.68
N ARG A 135 -9.33 -10.97 14.96
CA ARG A 135 -7.94 -10.92 14.49
C ARG A 135 -6.98 -11.32 15.59
N ILE A 136 -6.12 -12.28 15.28
CA ILE A 136 -5.08 -12.75 16.20
C ILE A 136 -3.73 -12.68 15.48
N ASP A 137 -2.91 -11.69 15.85
CA ASP A 137 -1.57 -11.53 15.30
C ASP A 137 -0.53 -11.97 16.33
N VAL A 138 0.39 -12.85 15.94
CA VAL A 138 1.51 -13.29 16.78
C VAL A 138 2.81 -12.76 16.17
N VAL A 139 3.53 -11.94 16.94
CA VAL A 139 4.78 -11.31 16.52
C VAL A 139 5.87 -11.64 17.55
N GLY A 140 6.80 -12.51 17.16
CA GLY A 140 7.71 -13.12 18.13
C GLY A 140 6.93 -13.87 19.21
N ASN A 141 7.02 -13.39 20.46
CA ASN A 141 6.26 -13.92 21.59
C ASN A 141 5.05 -13.06 21.99
N LEU A 142 4.82 -11.93 21.32
CA LEU A 142 3.72 -11.04 21.63
C LEU A 142 2.49 -11.36 20.78
N CYS A 143 1.35 -11.53 21.42
CA CYS A 143 0.07 -11.81 20.79
C CYS A 143 -0.87 -10.61 20.92
N PHE A 144 -1.48 -10.21 19.81
CA PHE A 144 -2.53 -9.19 19.73
C PHE A 144 -3.85 -9.86 19.39
N VAL A 145 -4.86 -9.61 20.19
CA VAL A 145 -6.23 -10.11 19.98
C VAL A 145 -7.17 -8.92 19.87
N GLY A 146 -7.96 -8.90 18.81
CA GLY A 146 -8.88 -7.78 18.58
C GLY A 146 -9.94 -8.09 17.53
N ILE A 147 -10.78 -7.10 17.29
CA ILE A 147 -11.84 -7.15 16.29
C ILE A 147 -11.36 -6.39 15.05
N GLN A 148 -11.30 -7.08 13.92
CA GLN A 148 -10.97 -6.44 12.66
C GLN A 148 -12.22 -5.81 12.06
N HIS A 149 -12.27 -4.47 12.00
CA HIS A 149 -13.38 -3.71 11.45
C HIS A 149 -13.42 -3.72 9.91
N THR A 150 -12.28 -3.92 9.26
CA THR A 150 -12.19 -3.98 7.79
C THR A 150 -12.50 -5.38 7.29
N ARG A 151 -13.55 -5.56 6.47
CA ARG A 151 -13.84 -6.86 5.82
C ARG A 151 -12.75 -7.25 4.83
N GLU A 152 -12.32 -6.28 4.00
CA GLU A 152 -11.20 -6.39 3.08
C GLU A 152 -10.12 -5.35 3.42
N SER A 153 -8.94 -5.53 2.82
CA SER A 153 -7.87 -4.55 2.97
C SER A 153 -8.20 -3.24 2.26
N LEU A 154 -7.98 -2.10 2.93
CA LEU A 154 -8.29 -0.77 2.40
C LEU A 154 -7.48 -0.39 1.15
N TYR A 155 -6.40 -1.12 0.80
CA TYR A 155 -5.73 -0.90 -0.48
C TYR A 155 -6.62 -1.25 -1.69
N LYS A 156 -7.69 -2.06 -1.49
CA LYS A 156 -8.67 -2.40 -2.52
C LYS A 156 -9.78 -1.34 -2.66
N ARG A 157 -9.51 -0.09 -2.29
CA ARG A 157 -10.51 0.99 -2.28
C ARG A 157 -11.10 1.33 -3.65
N PHE A 158 -10.35 1.07 -4.72
CA PHE A 158 -10.81 1.31 -6.08
C PHE A 158 -11.46 0.08 -6.69
N LYS A 159 -12.65 0.25 -7.25
CA LYS A 159 -13.27 -0.73 -8.14
C LYS A 159 -12.48 -0.81 -9.44
N LYS A 160 -12.22 -2.00 -9.93
CA LYS A 160 -11.45 -2.21 -11.16
C LYS A 160 -12.13 -3.25 -12.05
N SER A 161 -12.42 -2.89 -13.30
CA SER A 161 -12.78 -3.82 -14.38
C SER A 161 -11.52 -4.37 -15.05
N PHE A 162 -10.47 -3.56 -15.12
CA PHE A 162 -9.18 -3.93 -15.69
C PHE A 162 -8.10 -4.06 -14.59
N ASN A 163 -7.44 -5.22 -14.54
CA ASN A 163 -6.37 -5.49 -13.60
C ASN A 163 -5.05 -5.79 -14.34
N HIS A 164 -4.05 -4.93 -14.13
CA HIS A 164 -2.70 -5.19 -14.64
C HIS A 164 -1.94 -6.13 -13.68
N PRO A 165 -1.26 -7.20 -14.19
CA PRO A 165 -0.58 -8.18 -13.33
C PRO A 165 0.54 -7.62 -12.44
N ALA A 166 1.13 -6.47 -12.81
CA ALA A 166 2.16 -5.77 -12.05
C ALA A 166 1.62 -4.51 -11.34
N ALA A 167 0.30 -4.39 -11.16
CA ALA A 167 -0.28 -3.26 -10.44
C ALA A 167 0.19 -3.24 -8.98
N ILE A 168 0.61 -2.07 -8.52
CA ILE A 168 0.93 -1.84 -7.11
C ILE A 168 -0.34 -1.64 -6.27
N LYS A 169 -0.23 -1.81 -4.96
CA LYS A 169 -1.32 -1.49 -4.02
C LYS A 169 -1.55 0.03 -3.98
N SER A 170 -2.80 0.46 -3.79
CA SER A 170 -3.10 1.91 -3.67
C SER A 170 -2.40 2.56 -2.48
N THR A 171 -2.17 1.82 -1.39
CA THR A 171 -1.40 2.28 -0.22
C THR A 171 0.07 2.57 -0.55
N ILE A 172 0.68 1.77 -1.44
CA ILE A 172 2.04 2.04 -1.94
C ILE A 172 2.03 3.26 -2.87
N ALA A 173 1.04 3.35 -3.77
CA ALA A 173 0.86 4.53 -4.62
C ALA A 173 0.72 5.82 -3.77
N TYR A 174 -0.08 5.77 -2.70
CA TYR A 174 -0.17 6.86 -1.72
C TYR A 174 1.19 7.23 -1.13
N GLY A 175 1.96 6.24 -0.69
CA GLY A 175 3.32 6.46 -0.17
C GLY A 175 4.24 7.14 -1.20
N MET A 176 4.20 6.72 -2.46
CA MET A 176 4.97 7.33 -3.55
C MET A 176 4.55 8.78 -3.80
N LEU A 177 3.24 9.08 -3.77
CA LEU A 177 2.71 10.44 -3.93
C LEU A 177 3.13 11.37 -2.77
N CYS A 178 3.15 10.85 -1.54
CA CYS A 178 3.70 11.59 -0.39
C CYS A 178 5.18 11.92 -0.56
N LEU A 179 6.00 10.95 -0.99
CA LEU A 179 7.43 11.14 -1.26
C LEU A 179 7.70 12.10 -2.42
N ALA A 180 6.80 12.16 -3.39
CA ALA A 180 6.88 13.11 -4.49
C ALA A 180 6.69 14.57 -4.02
N GLY A 181 6.09 14.80 -2.86
CA GLY A 181 5.89 16.14 -2.32
C GLY A 181 5.02 17.01 -3.21
N ILE A 182 3.86 16.48 -3.63
CA ILE A 182 2.94 17.15 -4.55
C ILE A 182 2.31 18.36 -3.87
N LYS A 183 2.26 19.48 -4.60
CA LYS A 183 1.67 20.75 -4.18
C LYS A 183 0.51 21.14 -5.11
N LYS A 184 -0.40 22.01 -4.63
CA LYS A 184 -1.44 22.61 -5.48
C LYS A 184 -0.81 23.30 -6.70
N GLY A 185 -1.40 23.09 -7.87
CA GLY A 185 -0.93 23.63 -9.15
C GLY A 185 0.11 22.78 -9.86
N ASN A 186 0.64 21.71 -9.21
CA ASN A 186 1.60 20.84 -9.88
C ASN A 186 0.96 20.04 -11.02
N THR A 187 1.79 19.70 -12.01
CA THR A 187 1.49 18.66 -13.01
C THR A 187 2.18 17.37 -12.64
N LEU A 188 1.37 16.32 -12.44
CA LEU A 188 1.79 14.94 -12.16
C LEU A 188 1.68 14.10 -13.43
N LEU A 189 2.74 13.36 -13.74
CA LEU A 189 2.78 12.38 -14.82
C LEU A 189 3.07 10.97 -14.30
N ASP A 190 2.25 10.00 -14.70
CA ASP A 190 2.58 8.58 -14.66
C ASP A 190 2.68 8.05 -16.11
N PRO A 191 3.88 7.93 -16.69
CA PRO A 191 4.04 7.56 -18.11
C PRO A 191 4.00 6.05 -18.38
N MET A 192 3.80 5.22 -17.35
CA MET A 192 3.68 3.76 -17.43
C MET A 192 2.58 3.29 -16.48
N CYS A 193 1.38 3.85 -16.64
CA CYS A 193 0.29 3.79 -15.65
C CYS A 193 -0.35 2.40 -15.48
N GLY A 194 -0.22 1.50 -16.46
CA GLY A 194 -0.82 0.17 -16.43
C GLY A 194 -2.34 0.24 -16.17
N SER A 195 -2.81 -0.26 -15.03
CA SER A 195 -4.24 -0.18 -14.63
C SER A 195 -4.64 1.12 -13.92
N GLY A 196 -3.77 2.13 -13.89
CA GLY A 196 -4.08 3.46 -13.39
C GLY A 196 -4.03 3.62 -11.86
N THR A 197 -3.37 2.73 -11.10
CA THR A 197 -3.40 2.80 -9.62
C THR A 197 -2.84 4.12 -9.07
N ILE A 198 -1.72 4.62 -9.61
CA ILE A 198 -1.10 5.88 -9.16
C ILE A 198 -1.99 7.08 -9.54
N PRO A 199 -2.45 7.24 -10.80
CA PRO A 199 -3.32 8.36 -11.16
C PRO A 199 -4.67 8.32 -10.43
N LEU A 200 -5.26 7.14 -10.18
CA LEU A 200 -6.48 7.02 -9.37
C LEU A 200 -6.28 7.50 -7.93
N GLU A 201 -5.17 7.10 -7.32
CA GLU A 201 -4.84 7.54 -5.97
C GLU A 201 -4.62 9.06 -5.93
N ALA A 202 -3.89 9.61 -6.91
CA ALA A 202 -3.67 11.05 -7.03
C ALA A 202 -4.99 11.82 -7.23
N ALA A 203 -5.86 11.36 -8.14
CA ALA A 203 -7.16 11.97 -8.39
C ALA A 203 -8.07 11.96 -7.15
N SER A 204 -8.07 10.86 -6.38
CA SER A 204 -8.85 10.78 -5.14
C SER A 204 -8.38 11.75 -4.06
N LEU A 205 -7.07 12.06 -4.02
CA LEU A 205 -6.45 12.96 -3.04
C LEU A 205 -6.55 14.44 -3.41
N PHE A 206 -6.29 14.75 -4.67
CA PHE A 206 -6.05 16.12 -5.11
C PHE A 206 -7.16 16.69 -5.98
N LYS A 207 -7.93 15.83 -6.69
CA LYS A 207 -8.98 16.25 -7.62
C LYS A 207 -8.44 17.30 -8.61
N ASP A 208 -9.13 18.41 -8.75
CA ASP A 208 -8.82 19.58 -9.60
C ASP A 208 -7.70 20.50 -9.07
N LYS A 209 -7.10 20.15 -7.93
CA LYS A 209 -5.99 20.95 -7.35
C LYS A 209 -4.67 20.79 -8.08
N ILE A 210 -4.52 19.73 -8.85
CA ILE A 210 -3.36 19.42 -9.68
C ILE A 210 -3.82 18.90 -11.04
N ARG A 211 -2.95 19.03 -12.05
CA ARG A 211 -3.15 18.36 -13.33
C ARG A 211 -2.55 16.94 -13.25
N ILE A 212 -3.28 15.93 -13.68
CA ILE A 212 -2.84 14.54 -13.67
C ILE A 212 -2.87 13.99 -15.09
N VAL A 213 -1.70 13.53 -15.57
CA VAL A 213 -1.55 12.87 -16.86
C VAL A 213 -1.16 11.42 -16.64
N ALA A 214 -1.95 10.50 -17.16
CA ALA A 214 -1.72 9.06 -17.12
C ALA A 214 -1.44 8.53 -18.52
N GLY A 215 -0.33 7.86 -18.71
CA GLY A 215 0.05 7.31 -19.99
C GLY A 215 0.56 5.90 -19.93
N ASP A 216 0.44 5.20 -21.04
CA ASP A 216 1.09 3.91 -21.29
C ASP A 216 1.33 3.75 -22.78
N ILE A 217 2.33 2.95 -23.15
CA ILE A 217 2.61 2.62 -24.56
C ILE A 217 1.54 1.68 -25.13
N ASN A 218 0.89 0.90 -24.27
CA ASN A 218 -0.15 -0.04 -24.65
C ASN A 218 -1.53 0.64 -24.57
N LYS A 219 -2.20 0.73 -25.72
CA LYS A 219 -3.54 1.33 -25.85
C LYS A 219 -4.59 0.65 -24.95
N GLU A 220 -4.52 -0.67 -24.79
CA GLU A 220 -5.44 -1.42 -23.93
C GLU A 220 -5.28 -1.06 -22.46
N TYR A 221 -4.03 -0.80 -22.02
CA TYR A 221 -3.76 -0.38 -20.64
C TYR A 221 -4.29 1.03 -20.37
N VAL A 222 -4.13 1.95 -21.33
CA VAL A 222 -4.70 3.31 -21.25
C VAL A 222 -6.22 3.23 -21.15
N LYS A 223 -6.87 2.45 -22.03
CA LYS A 223 -8.33 2.26 -22.01
C LYS A 223 -8.79 1.62 -20.70
N GLY A 224 -8.11 0.56 -20.22
CA GLY A 224 -8.45 -0.09 -18.96
C GLY A 224 -8.25 0.83 -17.74
N ALA A 225 -7.23 1.68 -17.73
CA ALA A 225 -7.03 2.69 -16.68
C ALA A 225 -8.15 3.74 -16.69
N GLU A 226 -8.58 4.18 -17.88
CA GLU A 226 -9.71 5.13 -18.03
C GLU A 226 -11.04 4.50 -17.57
N GLU A 227 -11.31 3.24 -17.93
CA GLU A 227 -12.48 2.49 -17.44
C GLU A 227 -12.48 2.37 -15.91
N ASN A 228 -11.32 2.06 -15.32
CA ASN A 228 -11.17 2.05 -13.87
C ASN A 228 -11.44 3.43 -13.26
N ALA A 229 -11.01 4.52 -13.90
CA ALA A 229 -11.31 5.88 -13.44
C ALA A 229 -12.81 6.19 -13.48
N LYS A 230 -13.49 5.82 -14.56
CA LYS A 230 -14.97 5.97 -14.72
C LYS A 230 -15.72 5.22 -13.63
N LEU A 231 -15.33 3.98 -13.32
CA LEU A 231 -15.96 3.17 -12.27
C LEU A 231 -15.86 3.82 -10.87
N ASN A 232 -14.91 4.73 -10.67
CA ASN A 232 -14.68 5.42 -9.41
C ASN A 232 -15.09 6.93 -9.47
N GLY A 233 -15.63 7.41 -10.58
CA GLY A 233 -16.04 8.81 -10.77
C GLY A 233 -14.85 9.79 -10.75
N LEU A 234 -13.67 9.33 -11.19
CA LEU A 234 -12.41 10.08 -11.16
C LEU A 234 -11.89 10.47 -12.55
N GLU A 235 -12.56 10.04 -13.63
CA GLU A 235 -12.11 10.21 -15.01
C GLU A 235 -11.90 11.68 -15.40
N LYS A 236 -12.75 12.58 -14.89
CA LYS A 236 -12.66 14.01 -15.18
C LYS A 236 -11.44 14.72 -14.59
N PHE A 237 -10.71 14.06 -13.69
CA PHE A 237 -9.51 14.60 -13.05
C PHE A 237 -8.22 14.07 -13.65
N ILE A 238 -8.29 13.18 -14.67
CA ILE A 238 -7.13 12.50 -15.24
C ILE A 238 -7.15 12.61 -16.76
N GLU A 239 -6.07 13.11 -17.33
CA GLU A 239 -5.85 13.07 -18.78
C GLU A 239 -5.21 11.73 -19.16
N PHE A 240 -5.87 10.92 -19.98
CA PHE A 240 -5.36 9.65 -20.47
C PHE A 240 -4.75 9.80 -21.86
N LYS A 241 -3.50 9.35 -22.05
CA LYS A 241 -2.79 9.48 -23.33
C LYS A 241 -1.98 8.21 -23.65
N MET A 242 -1.89 7.86 -24.93
CA MET A 242 -0.87 6.91 -25.38
C MET A 242 0.49 7.59 -25.33
N ILE A 243 1.42 7.08 -24.52
CA ILE A 243 2.73 7.68 -24.27
C ILE A 243 3.82 6.60 -24.33
N ASP A 244 4.87 6.82 -25.13
CA ASP A 244 6.13 6.13 -25.03
C ASP A 244 7.03 6.83 -24.01
N ALA A 245 7.19 6.24 -22.83
CA ALA A 245 7.99 6.80 -21.74
C ALA A 245 9.48 7.05 -22.14
N THR A 246 9.96 6.46 -23.25
CA THR A 246 11.31 6.70 -23.76
C THR A 246 11.42 7.91 -24.68
N LYS A 247 10.31 8.60 -24.94
CA LYS A 247 10.20 9.75 -25.89
C LYS A 247 9.21 10.80 -25.38
N LEU A 248 9.24 11.09 -24.07
CA LEU A 248 8.26 11.98 -23.41
C LEU A 248 8.21 13.38 -24.04
N GLU A 249 9.36 13.88 -24.50
CA GLU A 249 9.49 15.19 -25.17
C GLU A 249 8.64 15.32 -26.44
N LYS A 250 8.10 14.22 -26.99
CA LYS A 250 7.19 14.24 -28.13
C LYS A 250 5.72 14.53 -27.75
N TYR A 251 5.39 14.39 -26.47
CA TYR A 251 4.01 14.46 -25.97
C TYR A 251 3.73 15.73 -25.15
N PHE A 252 4.79 16.48 -24.82
CA PHE A 252 4.71 17.70 -24.03
C PHE A 252 5.47 18.81 -24.74
N GLU A 253 4.86 19.99 -24.83
CA GLU A 253 5.51 21.17 -25.42
C GLU A 253 6.71 21.62 -24.59
N LYS A 254 7.68 22.30 -25.22
CA LYS A 254 8.90 22.76 -24.51
C LYS A 254 8.60 23.67 -23.32
N ALA A 255 7.51 24.45 -23.40
CA ALA A 255 7.06 25.33 -22.33
C ALA A 255 6.29 24.58 -21.23
N GLU A 256 5.79 23.38 -21.52
CA GLU A 256 5.00 22.56 -20.59
C GLU A 256 5.94 21.71 -19.75
N LYS A 257 6.22 22.16 -18.52
CA LYS A 257 7.06 21.42 -17.59
C LYS A 257 6.23 20.54 -16.68
N ILE A 258 6.72 19.32 -16.47
CA ILE A 258 6.16 18.35 -15.50
C ILE A 258 6.82 18.58 -14.16
N ASP A 259 6.03 18.76 -13.10
CA ASP A 259 6.57 18.97 -11.75
C ASP A 259 6.90 17.66 -11.05
N ARG A 260 6.09 16.64 -11.28
CA ARG A 260 6.21 15.35 -10.60
C ARG A 260 6.02 14.21 -11.57
N ILE A 261 6.96 13.26 -11.57
CA ILE A 261 6.81 11.98 -12.25
C ILE A 261 6.73 10.92 -11.16
N VAL A 262 5.63 10.15 -11.14
CA VAL A 262 5.46 9.03 -10.19
C VAL A 262 5.05 7.81 -10.99
N THR A 263 5.86 6.76 -10.99
CA THR A 263 5.61 5.64 -11.90
C THR A 263 6.15 4.30 -11.38
N ASN A 264 5.56 3.22 -11.91
CA ASN A 264 5.93 1.83 -11.66
C ASN A 264 6.35 1.17 -12.99
N PRO A 265 7.60 1.31 -13.43
CA PRO A 265 8.06 0.74 -14.69
C PRO A 265 8.09 -0.79 -14.65
N PRO A 266 8.05 -1.49 -15.80
CA PRO A 266 8.10 -2.94 -15.86
C PRO A 266 9.41 -3.51 -15.31
N TYR A 267 9.31 -4.65 -14.58
CA TYR A 267 10.47 -5.33 -13.95
C TYR A 267 11.00 -6.51 -14.78
N GLY A 268 10.33 -6.85 -15.90
CA GLY A 268 10.72 -7.98 -16.76
C GLY A 268 10.51 -9.37 -16.15
N ILE A 269 9.64 -9.50 -15.17
CA ILE A 269 9.29 -10.80 -14.58
C ILE A 269 8.33 -11.56 -15.52
N LYS A 270 7.43 -10.84 -16.18
CA LYS A 270 6.41 -11.39 -17.09
C LYS A 270 6.47 -10.81 -18.50
N ILE A 271 7.16 -9.71 -18.72
CA ILE A 271 7.18 -8.96 -19.97
C ILE A 271 8.61 -8.51 -20.28
N GLY A 272 9.23 -9.07 -21.32
CA GLY A 272 10.45 -8.58 -21.93
C GLY A 272 11.77 -9.23 -21.47
N LYS A 273 12.71 -9.35 -22.41
CA LYS A 273 14.06 -9.87 -22.15
C LYS A 273 14.89 -8.86 -21.35
N ARG A 274 15.76 -9.31 -20.45
CA ARG A 274 16.65 -8.49 -19.59
C ARG A 274 17.43 -7.38 -20.32
N LYS A 275 17.86 -7.60 -21.58
CA LYS A 275 18.55 -6.59 -22.40
C LYS A 275 17.70 -5.36 -22.67
N ASN A 276 16.38 -5.51 -22.83
CA ASN A 276 15.47 -4.41 -23.15
C ASN A 276 15.22 -3.49 -21.94
N LEU A 277 15.29 -4.00 -20.69
CA LEU A 277 15.04 -3.20 -19.50
C LEU A 277 16.12 -2.15 -19.24
N ARG A 278 17.40 -2.51 -19.43
CA ARG A 278 18.50 -1.53 -19.27
C ARG A 278 18.35 -0.36 -20.24
N LYS A 279 17.97 -0.66 -21.50
CA LYS A 279 17.70 0.36 -22.52
C LYS A 279 16.47 1.19 -22.15
N LEU A 280 15.40 0.53 -21.69
CA LEU A 280 14.19 1.21 -21.24
C LEU A 280 14.50 2.20 -20.12
N TYR A 281 15.13 1.77 -19.03
CA TYR A 281 15.42 2.64 -17.90
C TYR A 281 16.31 3.82 -18.27
N ARG A 282 17.38 3.57 -19.07
CA ARG A 282 18.25 4.63 -19.58
C ARG A 282 17.47 5.65 -20.41
N ASN A 283 16.72 5.18 -21.41
CA ASN A 283 16.00 6.06 -22.34
C ASN A 283 14.87 6.81 -21.61
N PHE A 284 14.17 6.15 -20.65
CA PHE A 284 13.19 6.80 -19.78
C PHE A 284 13.82 7.94 -18.98
N LEU A 285 14.95 7.72 -18.33
CA LEU A 285 15.65 8.76 -17.56
C LEU A 285 16.08 9.93 -18.45
N VAL A 286 16.63 9.66 -19.63
CA VAL A 286 17.00 10.70 -20.61
C VAL A 286 15.78 11.48 -21.07
N SER A 287 14.69 10.82 -21.36
CA SER A 287 13.45 11.46 -21.81
C SER A 287 12.79 12.26 -20.69
N ALA A 288 12.73 11.70 -19.47
CA ALA A 288 12.18 12.37 -18.30
C ALA A 288 12.95 13.66 -17.93
N SER A 289 14.28 13.67 -18.08
CA SER A 289 15.09 14.86 -17.77
C SER A 289 14.78 16.05 -18.67
N LYS A 290 14.28 15.84 -19.89
CA LYS A 290 13.94 16.90 -20.85
C LYS A 290 12.64 17.61 -20.48
N ILE A 291 11.69 16.91 -19.86
CA ILE A 291 10.35 17.45 -19.56
C ILE A 291 10.17 17.82 -18.08
N LEU A 292 10.95 17.22 -17.17
CA LEU A 292 10.85 17.50 -15.74
C LEU A 292 11.36 18.92 -15.48
N SER A 293 10.62 19.68 -14.67
CA SER A 293 11.05 21.01 -14.21
C SER A 293 12.32 20.96 -13.37
N ASP A 294 13.04 22.06 -13.22
CA ASP A 294 14.32 22.05 -12.48
C ASP A 294 14.12 21.76 -10.99
N SER A 295 13.01 22.19 -10.40
CA SER A 295 12.58 21.82 -9.05
C SER A 295 11.73 20.54 -9.03
N GLY A 296 11.67 19.85 -10.17
CA GLY A 296 10.86 18.65 -10.36
C GLY A 296 11.41 17.44 -9.62
N ARG A 297 10.51 16.55 -9.24
CA ARG A 297 10.86 15.32 -8.53
C ARG A 297 10.28 14.11 -9.23
N MET A 298 11.09 13.05 -9.34
CA MET A 298 10.64 11.77 -9.87
C MET A 298 10.68 10.70 -8.78
N VAL A 299 9.57 9.95 -8.63
CA VAL A 299 9.47 8.82 -7.70
C VAL A 299 9.19 7.55 -8.49
N VAL A 300 10.09 6.60 -8.38
CA VAL A 300 10.02 5.33 -9.14
C VAL A 300 10.08 4.17 -8.17
N ILE A 301 9.12 3.25 -8.28
CA ILE A 301 9.22 1.97 -7.58
C ILE A 301 9.79 0.91 -8.52
N ASN A 302 10.77 0.13 -8.07
CA ASN A 302 11.41 -0.88 -8.91
C ASN A 302 11.89 -2.09 -8.10
N LEU A 303 11.51 -3.29 -8.57
CA LEU A 303 11.99 -4.54 -7.98
C LEU A 303 13.44 -4.89 -8.42
N ARG A 304 13.89 -4.36 -9.57
CA ARG A 304 15.26 -4.48 -10.08
C ARG A 304 16.11 -3.29 -9.63
N ALA A 305 16.14 -3.05 -8.31
CA ALA A 305 16.73 -1.87 -7.72
C ALA A 305 18.16 -1.56 -8.19
N GLU A 306 19.03 -2.57 -8.19
CA GLU A 306 20.41 -2.40 -8.63
C GLU A 306 20.51 -2.00 -10.12
N MET A 307 19.72 -2.64 -10.99
CA MET A 307 19.70 -2.29 -12.41
C MET A 307 19.24 -0.86 -12.64
N PHE A 308 18.23 -0.41 -11.90
CA PHE A 308 17.71 0.95 -11.99
C PHE A 308 18.73 1.96 -11.43
N ARG A 309 19.36 1.68 -10.29
CA ARG A 309 20.40 2.52 -9.70
C ARG A 309 21.61 2.70 -10.64
N ILE A 310 22.06 1.63 -11.29
CA ILE A 310 23.11 1.69 -12.32
C ILE A 310 22.69 2.59 -13.49
N ALA A 311 21.42 2.53 -13.93
CA ALA A 311 20.92 3.40 -15.00
C ALA A 311 20.94 4.87 -14.56
N VAL A 312 20.53 5.20 -13.32
CA VAL A 312 20.58 6.55 -12.77
C VAL A 312 22.03 7.07 -12.75
N ILE A 313 22.97 6.30 -12.20
CA ILE A 313 24.39 6.70 -12.11
C ILE A 313 25.00 6.92 -13.50
N ARG A 314 24.73 6.03 -14.45
CA ARG A 314 25.31 6.11 -15.80
C ARG A 314 24.77 7.26 -16.64
N THR A 315 23.53 7.68 -16.43
CA THR A 315 22.96 8.81 -17.17
C THR A 315 23.49 10.15 -16.69
N LYS A 316 23.90 10.27 -15.42
CA LYS A 316 24.37 11.52 -14.78
C LYS A 316 23.36 12.67 -14.88
N LEU A 317 22.06 12.35 -14.98
CA LEU A 317 20.97 13.34 -15.15
C LEU A 317 20.18 13.55 -13.85
N PHE A 318 20.27 12.59 -12.94
CA PHE A 318 19.52 12.59 -11.68
C PHE A 318 20.41 12.15 -10.52
N LYS A 319 20.13 12.71 -9.35
CA LYS A 319 20.64 12.23 -8.06
C LYS A 319 19.53 11.52 -7.28
N VAL A 320 19.89 10.43 -6.62
CA VAL A 320 18.97 9.76 -5.66
C VAL A 320 19.04 10.54 -4.34
N ILE A 321 17.96 11.22 -3.97
CA ILE A 321 17.88 11.96 -2.70
C ILE A 321 17.28 11.13 -1.57
N HIS A 322 16.55 10.07 -1.91
CA HIS A 322 16.00 9.12 -0.95
C HIS A 322 15.76 7.77 -1.62
N GLU A 323 16.02 6.70 -0.88
CA GLU A 323 15.70 5.32 -1.29
C GLU A 323 15.15 4.57 -0.08
N ARG A 324 14.11 3.76 -0.30
CA ARG A 324 13.56 2.85 0.73
C ARG A 324 13.05 1.56 0.13
N VAL A 325 13.12 0.49 0.93
CA VAL A 325 12.52 -0.79 0.60
C VAL A 325 11.10 -0.84 1.15
N VAL A 326 10.16 -1.39 0.37
CA VAL A 326 8.80 -1.66 0.82
C VAL A 326 8.47 -3.14 0.60
N GLU A 327 7.69 -3.74 1.51
CA GLU A 327 7.23 -5.12 1.32
C GLU A 327 5.87 -5.13 0.59
N SER A 328 5.76 -5.91 -0.46
CA SER A 328 4.54 -6.07 -1.23
C SER A 328 4.35 -7.51 -1.67
N GLY A 329 3.58 -8.28 -0.90
CA GLY A 329 3.23 -9.67 -1.27
C GLY A 329 4.44 -10.61 -1.36
N GLY A 330 5.39 -10.47 -0.43
CA GLY A 330 6.64 -11.25 -0.39
C GLY A 330 7.73 -10.75 -1.33
N LEU A 331 7.48 -9.67 -2.07
CA LEU A 331 8.48 -8.96 -2.86
C LEU A 331 8.96 -7.72 -2.12
N TYR A 332 10.19 -7.29 -2.40
CA TYR A 332 10.84 -6.15 -1.74
C TYR A 332 11.32 -5.11 -2.76
N PRO A 333 10.38 -4.43 -3.48
CA PRO A 333 10.77 -3.36 -4.38
C PRO A 333 11.30 -2.14 -3.61
N HIS A 334 12.17 -1.39 -4.30
CA HIS A 334 12.72 -0.13 -3.80
C HIS A 334 11.96 1.05 -4.40
N ILE A 335 11.64 2.02 -3.58
CA ILE A 335 11.15 3.33 -4.02
C ILE A 335 12.33 4.28 -4.03
N PHE A 336 12.63 4.83 -5.21
CA PHE A 336 13.66 5.84 -5.44
C PHE A 336 13.00 7.21 -5.57
N VAL A 337 13.55 8.20 -4.88
CA VAL A 337 13.19 9.61 -5.06
C VAL A 337 14.37 10.30 -5.72
N LEU A 338 14.12 10.90 -6.88
CA LEU A 338 15.14 11.47 -7.75
C LEU A 338 14.87 12.97 -7.98
N GLU A 339 15.93 13.75 -8.02
CA GLU A 339 15.93 15.14 -8.48
C GLU A 339 16.97 15.31 -9.60
N LYS A 340 16.76 16.28 -10.49
CA LYS A 340 17.73 16.62 -11.54
C LYS A 340 19.05 17.08 -10.90
N ILE A 341 20.16 16.79 -11.60
CA ILE A 341 21.49 17.32 -11.28
C ILE A 341 21.65 18.68 -11.94
#